data_8d46001f8bbff2408f0a125fcdc55324
#
_entry.id   8d46001f8bbff2408f0a125fcdc55324
#
_cell.length_a   1.000
_cell.length_b   1.000
_cell.length_c   1.000
_cell.angle_alpha   90.00
_cell.angle_beta   90.00
_cell.angle_gamma   90.00
#
_symmetry.space_group_name_H-M   'P 1'
#
loop_
_entity.id
_entity.type
_entity.pdbx_description
1 polymer ?
#
loop_
_entity_poly.entity_id
_entity_poly.type
_entity_poly.pdbx_seq_one_letter_code
_entity_poly.pdbx_strand_id
1 'polypeptide(L)'
;MSNGKAVKKKNSFWQTARAAWGPYRRLYSYVKPYKWRFGLGLGFGVAFALLTSLLPLTVLQVSSFVFHGAAPNPRAILAHREMLNVGPRINSIAWICLAIPLVMTLRSFCSYGNAYYMQWVSNKVVTDIRTQLFRKIVRHSMEFFNKMRAGFLISRITNDTRGMQAALATVSSDAFKQPVTIIGAVSVLLLMDWKFTVVTLVLFPICILPIRLFGRRARRAVQHEQEDLGQMVVTMQETFAGIRVIKSFGREEHQEKSFVRSNQLQFSNMMRMIKSMEAVGPLVETIAAMGVGLALLYVYAVNLSAGRFFGLVSGIFILYEPIKTLSKIHIVMQRSISATTEIFRILDSEPMVKDRPGAIDLPSSKGRIDFEKVTFRYAPGSAAAVQDLNLEIEPGKSFALVGASGAGKSTVLSLILRLYDPTSGAVKIDGRDLRALTQKSLREQIGLVTQDTFLFHDTIFSNIQFGRLGANPEEVYAAARTAFAHDFIIAQPQGYETVIGDKGCLLSGGQQQRLAIARALLKNAPILLLDEATSSLDSESEKQIQVALQTLAAGRTVIAIAHRLSTILSADQIVVMDQGHIKEIGTHRELLEKSGYYRRLYDMQFHRHEEEKSAEPGVLVDALV
;
A
#
# COMPACT_ATOMS: atom_id res chain seq x y z
N MET A 1 -0.32 -34.60 1.79
CA MET A 1 -1.61 -34.97 2.40
C MET A 1 -1.50 -34.80 3.90
N SER A 2 -1.99 -33.70 4.45
CA SER A 2 -2.26 -33.55 5.87
C SER A 2 -3.38 -32.52 6.01
N ASN A 3 -4.57 -33.02 6.33
CA ASN A 3 -5.81 -32.27 6.52
C ASN A 3 -5.78 -31.53 7.88
N GLY A 4 -5.26 -30.33 7.91
CA GLY A 4 -5.41 -29.40 9.02
C GLY A 4 -6.72 -28.62 8.90
N LYS A 5 -7.87 -29.19 9.25
CA LYS A 5 -9.09 -28.45 9.51
C LYS A 5 -8.90 -27.58 10.75
N ALA A 6 -8.44 -26.34 10.55
CA ALA A 6 -8.50 -25.32 11.59
C ALA A 6 -9.98 -25.03 11.90
N VAL A 7 -10.44 -25.50 13.05
CA VAL A 7 -11.75 -25.17 13.62
C VAL A 7 -11.79 -23.67 13.88
N LYS A 8 -12.35 -22.88 12.92
CA LYS A 8 -12.59 -21.43 13.11
C LYS A 8 -13.62 -21.27 14.24
N LYS A 9 -13.16 -20.95 15.45
CA LYS A 9 -14.00 -20.54 16.59
C LYS A 9 -15.00 -19.48 16.11
N LYS A 10 -16.30 -19.71 16.35
CA LYS A 10 -17.37 -18.73 16.17
C LYS A 10 -17.11 -17.53 17.09
N ASN A 11 -16.45 -16.50 16.61
CA ASN A 11 -16.29 -15.28 17.39
C ASN A 11 -17.68 -14.64 17.59
N SER A 12 -18.08 -14.47 18.85
CA SER A 12 -19.27 -13.71 19.25
C SER A 12 -19.16 -12.25 18.75
N PHE A 13 -20.30 -11.60 18.49
CA PHE A 13 -20.36 -10.15 18.16
C PHE A 13 -19.52 -9.31 19.13
N TRP A 14 -19.59 -9.59 20.42
CA TRP A 14 -18.83 -8.89 21.47
C TRP A 14 -17.32 -9.14 21.41
N GLN A 15 -16.88 -10.32 20.98
CA GLN A 15 -15.45 -10.60 20.78
C GLN A 15 -14.91 -9.84 19.56
N THR A 16 -15.70 -9.76 18.50
CA THR A 16 -15.33 -8.99 17.30
C THR A 16 -15.29 -7.49 17.58
N ALA A 17 -16.26 -6.98 18.32
CA ALA A 17 -16.30 -5.57 18.75
C ALA A 17 -15.12 -5.23 19.69
N ARG A 18 -14.73 -6.13 20.57
CA ARG A 18 -13.60 -5.95 21.48
C ARG A 18 -12.27 -6.00 20.74
N ALA A 19 -12.12 -6.89 19.76
CA ALA A 19 -10.94 -6.96 18.89
C ALA A 19 -10.83 -5.73 17.95
N ALA A 20 -11.97 -5.17 17.54
CA ALA A 20 -12.07 -3.96 16.74
C ALA A 20 -11.64 -2.71 17.51
N TRP A 21 -11.88 -2.66 18.80
CA TRP A 21 -11.71 -1.45 19.61
C TRP A 21 -10.26 -0.91 19.58
N GLY A 22 -9.26 -1.78 19.64
CA GLY A 22 -7.84 -1.38 19.58
C GLY A 22 -7.48 -0.58 18.33
N PRO A 23 -7.61 -1.17 17.12
CA PRO A 23 -7.35 -0.49 15.86
C PRO A 23 -8.18 0.78 15.67
N TYR A 24 -9.47 0.77 16.05
CA TYR A 24 -10.32 1.96 15.94
C TYR A 24 -9.91 3.08 16.90
N ARG A 25 -9.62 2.77 18.16
CA ARG A 25 -9.15 3.76 19.13
C ARG A 25 -7.89 4.48 18.61
N ARG A 26 -6.99 3.74 18.00
CA ARG A 26 -5.80 4.29 17.37
C ARG A 26 -6.14 5.14 16.14
N LEU A 27 -7.06 4.69 15.29
CA LEU A 27 -7.53 5.45 14.14
C LEU A 27 -8.15 6.78 14.58
N TYR A 28 -8.95 6.78 15.66
CA TYR A 28 -9.51 8.01 16.22
C TYR A 28 -8.44 8.96 16.81
N SER A 29 -7.26 8.46 17.19
CA SER A 29 -6.19 9.36 17.61
C SER A 29 -5.71 10.29 16.49
N TYR A 30 -5.81 9.85 15.22
CA TYR A 30 -5.53 10.67 14.05
C TYR A 30 -6.62 11.71 13.75
N VAL A 31 -7.81 11.57 14.32
CA VAL A 31 -8.90 12.57 14.22
C VAL A 31 -8.66 13.74 15.17
N LYS A 32 -7.86 13.59 16.24
CA LYS A 32 -7.63 14.62 17.25
C LYS A 32 -7.26 16.00 16.68
N PRO A 33 -6.36 16.13 15.68
CA PRO A 33 -6.04 17.42 15.09
C PRO A 33 -7.24 18.11 14.43
N TYR A 34 -8.24 17.32 14.00
CA TYR A 34 -9.42 17.76 13.25
C TYR A 34 -10.72 17.72 14.07
N LYS A 35 -10.60 17.66 15.41
CA LYS A 35 -11.73 17.48 16.34
C LYS A 35 -12.89 18.48 16.15
N TRP A 36 -12.59 19.72 15.80
CA TRP A 36 -13.60 20.74 15.57
C TRP A 36 -14.46 20.45 14.33
N ARG A 37 -13.83 20.11 13.21
CA ARG A 37 -14.56 19.73 11.99
C ARG A 37 -15.30 18.43 12.16
N PHE A 38 -14.72 17.47 12.86
CA PHE A 38 -15.39 16.22 13.22
C PHE A 38 -16.60 16.46 14.11
N GLY A 39 -16.49 17.33 15.12
CA GLY A 39 -17.59 17.75 15.98
C GLY A 39 -18.71 18.47 15.23
N LEU A 40 -18.35 19.38 14.31
CA LEU A 40 -19.33 20.02 13.42
C LEU A 40 -20.07 18.98 12.55
N GLY A 41 -19.34 18.02 11.97
CA GLY A 41 -19.95 16.93 11.22
C GLY A 41 -20.94 16.11 12.04
N LEU A 42 -20.58 15.74 13.26
CA LEU A 42 -21.48 15.05 14.20
C LEU A 42 -22.67 15.94 14.60
N GLY A 43 -22.45 17.22 14.87
CA GLY A 43 -23.51 18.18 15.19
C GLY A 43 -24.56 18.30 14.08
N PHE A 44 -24.12 18.44 12.82
CA PHE A 44 -25.01 18.39 11.67
C PHE A 44 -25.73 17.05 11.53
N GLY A 45 -25.06 15.93 11.87
CA GLY A 45 -25.67 14.61 11.88
C GLY A 45 -26.79 14.48 12.92
N VAL A 46 -26.57 15.00 14.13
CA VAL A 46 -27.58 15.04 15.20
C VAL A 46 -28.75 15.96 14.80
N ALA A 47 -28.45 17.16 14.26
CA ALA A 47 -29.50 18.07 13.77
C ALA A 47 -30.33 17.44 12.66
N PHE A 48 -29.70 16.75 11.70
CA PHE A 48 -30.40 15.96 10.68
C PHE A 48 -31.31 14.90 11.30
N ALA A 49 -30.81 14.17 12.30
CA ALA A 49 -31.56 13.11 12.97
C ALA A 49 -32.80 13.65 13.69
N LEU A 50 -32.65 14.78 14.42
CA LEU A 50 -33.75 15.46 15.10
C LEU A 50 -34.79 15.99 14.10
N LEU A 51 -34.38 16.68 13.04
CA LEU A 51 -35.29 17.16 12.00
C LEU A 51 -36.04 16.01 11.31
N THR A 52 -35.34 14.90 11.05
CA THR A 52 -35.97 13.69 10.48
C THR A 52 -37.01 13.11 11.42
N SER A 53 -36.72 13.08 12.73
CA SER A 53 -37.67 12.59 13.75
C SER A 53 -38.91 13.44 13.93
N LEU A 54 -38.85 14.74 13.57
CA LEU A 54 -40.00 15.65 13.63
C LEU A 54 -40.91 15.53 12.41
N LEU A 55 -40.50 14.88 11.31
CA LEU A 55 -41.33 14.74 10.10
C LEU A 55 -42.70 14.11 10.35
N PRO A 56 -42.89 13.06 11.20
CA PRO A 56 -44.23 12.53 11.47
C PRO A 56 -45.16 13.56 12.10
N LEU A 57 -44.65 14.47 12.93
CA LEU A 57 -45.44 15.55 13.51
C LEU A 57 -45.82 16.60 12.45
N THR A 58 -44.93 16.97 11.55
CA THR A 58 -45.23 17.89 10.46
C THR A 58 -46.26 17.30 9.50
N VAL A 59 -46.16 16.01 9.16
CA VAL A 59 -47.15 15.29 8.35
C VAL A 59 -48.51 15.24 9.05
N LEU A 60 -48.53 14.94 10.34
CA LEU A 60 -49.74 14.95 11.16
C LEU A 60 -50.44 16.33 11.12
N GLN A 61 -49.69 17.41 11.33
CA GLN A 61 -50.23 18.76 11.35
C GLN A 61 -50.82 19.15 9.98
N VAL A 62 -50.04 18.92 8.91
CA VAL A 62 -50.48 19.26 7.55
C VAL A 62 -51.69 18.44 7.14
N SER A 63 -51.70 17.13 7.38
CA SER A 63 -52.80 16.25 6.99
C SER A 63 -54.06 16.49 7.81
N SER A 64 -53.94 16.76 9.13
CA SER A 64 -55.13 17.12 9.92
C SER A 64 -55.73 18.43 9.49
N PHE A 65 -54.94 19.40 9.09
CA PHE A 65 -55.43 20.66 8.53
C PHE A 65 -56.12 20.46 7.18
N VAL A 66 -55.54 19.72 6.25
CA VAL A 66 -56.10 19.45 4.92
C VAL A 66 -57.43 18.69 4.99
N PHE A 67 -57.52 17.71 5.90
CA PHE A 67 -58.72 16.85 5.97
C PHE A 67 -59.79 17.33 6.97
N HIS A 68 -59.51 18.25 7.91
CA HIS A 68 -60.45 18.71 8.93
C HIS A 68 -60.63 20.24 9.01
N GLY A 69 -59.91 21.01 8.20
CA GLY A 69 -60.03 22.47 8.16
C GLY A 69 -59.58 23.24 9.42
N ALA A 70 -58.96 22.58 10.37
CA ALA A 70 -58.46 23.18 11.60
C ALA A 70 -56.98 22.80 11.84
N ALA A 71 -56.10 23.79 12.05
CA ALA A 71 -54.73 23.55 12.43
C ALA A 71 -54.66 23.11 13.91
N PRO A 72 -54.14 21.91 14.22
CA PRO A 72 -53.99 21.47 15.63
C PRO A 72 -52.90 22.30 16.30
N ASN A 73 -53.19 22.82 17.48
CA ASN A 73 -52.17 23.47 18.33
C ASN A 73 -51.14 22.42 18.81
N PRO A 74 -49.83 22.59 18.58
CA PRO A 74 -48.82 21.62 19.01
C PRO A 74 -48.88 21.31 20.50
N ARG A 75 -49.22 22.25 21.35
CA ARG A 75 -49.40 22.08 22.80
C ARG A 75 -50.67 21.30 23.16
N ALA A 76 -51.71 21.37 22.35
CA ALA A 76 -52.94 20.60 22.57
C ALA A 76 -52.78 19.11 22.20
N ILE A 77 -51.92 18.79 21.22
CA ILE A 77 -51.57 17.42 20.86
C ILE A 77 -50.83 16.74 22.03
N LEU A 78 -49.91 17.45 22.68
CA LEU A 78 -49.17 16.99 23.86
C LEU A 78 -50.05 16.85 25.11
N ALA A 79 -51.15 17.61 25.20
CA ALA A 79 -52.04 17.65 26.35
C ALA A 79 -53.35 16.85 26.22
N HIS A 80 -53.53 16.05 25.16
CA HIS A 80 -54.78 15.29 24.86
C HIS A 80 -56.07 16.12 24.90
N ARG A 81 -55.99 17.46 24.67
CA ARG A 81 -57.14 18.35 24.66
C ARG A 81 -57.73 18.53 23.24
N GLU A 82 -59.05 18.54 23.18
CA GLU A 82 -59.80 18.67 21.93
C GLU A 82 -59.55 19.97 21.16
N MET A 83 -59.64 19.88 19.83
CA MET A 83 -59.35 20.96 18.88
C MET A 83 -60.30 22.12 19.01
N LEU A 84 -59.80 23.34 19.22
CA LEU A 84 -60.54 24.57 19.03
C LEU A 84 -60.77 24.86 17.55
N ASN A 85 -62.01 25.00 17.14
CA ASN A 85 -62.45 25.41 15.80
C ASN A 85 -61.97 26.83 15.47
N VAL A 86 -60.90 26.96 14.72
CA VAL A 86 -60.44 28.23 14.15
C VAL A 86 -60.54 28.10 12.64
N GLY A 87 -61.49 28.85 12.05
CA GLY A 87 -61.69 28.92 10.59
C GLY A 87 -60.36 29.31 9.86
N PRO A 88 -60.08 28.72 8.70
CA PRO A 88 -58.80 28.90 8.00
C PRO A 88 -58.70 30.31 7.40
N ARG A 89 -57.74 31.11 7.90
CA ARG A 89 -57.26 32.28 7.16
C ARG A 89 -56.26 31.79 6.09
N ILE A 90 -56.38 32.29 4.85
CA ILE A 90 -55.51 31.92 3.71
C ILE A 90 -54.01 31.96 4.05
N ASN A 91 -53.61 32.94 4.87
CA ASN A 91 -52.21 33.04 5.37
C ASN A 91 -51.76 31.83 6.20
N SER A 92 -52.67 31.22 7.00
CA SER A 92 -52.34 30.03 7.81
C SER A 92 -52.12 28.80 6.94
N ILE A 93 -52.87 28.67 5.83
CA ILE A 93 -52.69 27.56 4.86
C ILE A 93 -51.33 27.65 4.20
N ALA A 94 -50.94 28.85 3.72
CA ALA A 94 -49.65 29.06 3.08
C ALA A 94 -48.48 28.68 4.00
N TRP A 95 -48.51 29.10 5.28
CA TRP A 95 -47.49 28.77 6.26
C TRP A 95 -47.39 27.25 6.55
N ILE A 96 -48.51 26.56 6.64
CA ILE A 96 -48.55 25.11 6.88
C ILE A 96 -48.02 24.35 5.67
N CYS A 97 -48.40 24.74 4.45
CA CYS A 97 -47.88 24.14 3.22
C CYS A 97 -46.36 24.39 3.04
N LEU A 98 -45.86 25.53 3.53
CA LEU A 98 -44.43 25.87 3.49
C LEU A 98 -43.62 25.10 4.55
N ALA A 99 -44.24 24.60 5.61
CA ALA A 99 -43.53 23.90 6.71
C ALA A 99 -42.80 22.64 6.23
N ILE A 100 -43.40 21.82 5.37
CA ILE A 100 -42.74 20.60 4.85
C ILE A 100 -41.52 20.94 4.01
N PRO A 101 -41.61 21.80 2.96
CA PRO A 101 -40.44 22.22 2.19
C PRO A 101 -39.33 22.85 3.07
N LEU A 102 -39.70 23.66 4.05
CA LEU A 102 -38.74 24.29 4.96
C LEU A 102 -37.97 23.27 5.80
N VAL A 103 -38.70 22.34 6.45
CA VAL A 103 -38.08 21.27 7.25
C VAL A 103 -37.20 20.37 6.38
N MET A 104 -37.67 20.05 5.16
CA MET A 104 -36.90 19.25 4.21
C MET A 104 -35.63 19.97 3.73
N THR A 105 -35.70 21.27 3.46
CA THR A 105 -34.56 22.08 3.06
C THR A 105 -33.52 22.15 4.20
N LEU A 106 -33.98 22.44 5.42
CA LEU A 106 -33.10 22.50 6.59
C LEU A 106 -32.46 21.12 6.88
N ARG A 107 -33.24 20.04 6.78
CA ARG A 107 -32.78 18.66 6.90
C ARG A 107 -31.71 18.33 5.82
N SER A 108 -31.97 18.74 4.57
CA SER A 108 -31.02 18.52 3.46
C SER A 108 -29.72 19.29 3.65
N PHE A 109 -29.81 20.53 4.15
CA PHE A 109 -28.63 21.33 4.52
C PHE A 109 -27.82 20.63 5.62
N CYS A 110 -28.48 20.15 6.68
CA CYS A 110 -27.81 19.39 7.74
C CYS A 110 -27.20 18.07 7.22
N SER A 111 -27.87 17.37 6.31
CA SER A 111 -27.35 16.17 5.65
C SER A 111 -26.09 16.45 4.86
N TYR A 112 -26.10 17.51 4.06
CA TYR A 112 -24.94 17.96 3.29
C TYR A 112 -23.78 18.33 4.20
N GLY A 113 -24.02 19.14 5.24
CA GLY A 113 -22.99 19.52 6.22
C GLY A 113 -22.36 18.31 6.91
N ASN A 114 -23.19 17.35 7.37
CA ASN A 114 -22.69 16.09 7.95
C ASN A 114 -21.81 15.32 6.96
N ALA A 115 -22.29 15.07 5.74
CA ALA A 115 -21.55 14.34 4.73
C ALA A 115 -20.24 15.05 4.36
N TYR A 116 -20.26 16.35 4.14
CA TYR A 116 -19.10 17.15 3.77
C TYR A 116 -18.00 17.10 4.84
N TYR A 117 -18.34 17.42 6.10
CA TYR A 117 -17.34 17.45 7.18
C TYR A 117 -16.80 16.07 7.51
N MET A 118 -17.64 15.02 7.50
CA MET A 118 -17.18 13.66 7.75
C MET A 118 -16.27 13.13 6.63
N GLN A 119 -16.61 13.40 5.36
CA GLN A 119 -15.76 13.08 4.21
C GLN A 119 -14.46 13.87 4.24
N TRP A 120 -14.50 15.16 4.58
CA TRP A 120 -13.30 15.98 4.66
C TRP A 120 -12.33 15.44 5.72
N VAL A 121 -12.81 15.15 6.94
CA VAL A 121 -11.99 14.62 8.02
C VAL A 121 -11.42 13.25 7.65
N SER A 122 -12.23 12.34 7.11
CA SER A 122 -11.78 11.00 6.74
C SER A 122 -10.70 11.04 5.67
N ASN A 123 -10.86 11.87 4.62
CA ASN A 123 -9.86 12.04 3.57
C ASN A 123 -8.55 12.63 4.13
N LYS A 124 -8.63 13.62 5.00
CA LYS A 124 -7.44 14.25 5.58
C LYS A 124 -6.65 13.28 6.46
N VAL A 125 -7.34 12.54 7.33
CA VAL A 125 -6.73 11.49 8.16
C VAL A 125 -6.05 10.43 7.29
N VAL A 126 -6.72 9.98 6.23
CA VAL A 126 -6.14 8.99 5.31
C VAL A 126 -4.91 9.54 4.57
N THR A 127 -4.93 10.80 4.17
CA THR A 127 -3.77 11.46 3.56
C THR A 127 -2.57 11.49 4.51
N ASP A 128 -2.80 11.82 5.78
CA ASP A 128 -1.75 11.83 6.80
C ASP A 128 -1.19 10.42 7.05
N ILE A 129 -2.06 9.42 7.14
CA ILE A 129 -1.65 8.01 7.30
C ILE A 129 -0.86 7.52 6.08
N ARG A 130 -1.29 7.85 4.84
CA ARG A 130 -0.55 7.50 3.62
C ARG A 130 0.86 8.08 3.61
N THR A 131 0.98 9.36 3.98
CA THR A 131 2.27 10.05 4.05
C THR A 131 3.19 9.41 5.09
N GLN A 132 2.65 9.09 6.28
CA GLN A 132 3.41 8.41 7.33
C GLN A 132 3.81 7.00 6.93
N LEU A 133 2.89 6.25 6.30
CA LEU A 133 3.13 4.89 5.83
C LEU A 133 4.21 4.85 4.75
N PHE A 134 4.13 5.73 3.76
CA PHE A 134 5.14 5.86 2.71
C PHE A 134 6.51 6.20 3.30
N ARG A 135 6.56 7.21 4.20
CA ARG A 135 7.81 7.59 4.89
C ARG A 135 8.41 6.44 5.69
N LYS A 136 7.56 5.67 6.39
CA LYS A 136 7.99 4.50 7.16
C LYS A 136 8.54 3.40 6.26
N ILE A 137 7.84 3.08 5.18
CA ILE A 137 8.25 2.05 4.21
C ILE A 137 9.60 2.42 3.59
N VAL A 138 9.76 3.64 3.07
CA VAL A 138 11.04 4.05 2.42
C VAL A 138 12.23 4.00 3.38
N ARG A 139 12.00 4.20 4.67
CA ARG A 139 13.05 4.12 5.71
C ARG A 139 13.26 2.72 6.27
N HIS A 140 12.59 1.73 5.73
CA HIS A 140 12.71 0.36 6.24
C HIS A 140 14.00 -0.32 5.72
N SER A 141 14.47 -1.37 6.42
CA SER A 141 15.65 -2.15 6.02
C SER A 141 15.35 -3.04 4.80
N MET A 142 16.38 -3.45 4.07
CA MET A 142 16.26 -4.30 2.87
C MET A 142 15.56 -5.64 3.14
N GLU A 143 15.71 -6.19 4.34
CA GLU A 143 15.02 -7.43 4.74
C GLU A 143 13.49 -7.32 4.63
N PHE A 144 12.94 -6.15 4.94
CA PHE A 144 11.51 -5.89 4.79
C PHE A 144 11.06 -6.01 3.32
N PHE A 145 11.83 -5.44 2.39
CA PHE A 145 11.54 -5.48 0.96
C PHE A 145 11.74 -6.88 0.36
N ASN A 146 12.70 -7.64 0.87
CA ASN A 146 12.89 -9.04 0.45
C ASN A 146 11.72 -9.94 0.88
N LYS A 147 11.07 -9.64 2.02
CA LYS A 147 9.91 -10.39 2.51
C LYS A 147 8.60 -9.94 1.89
N MET A 148 8.50 -8.71 1.41
CA MET A 148 7.26 -8.11 0.91
C MET A 148 7.38 -7.67 -0.55
N ARG A 149 6.51 -8.21 -1.42
CA ARG A 149 6.44 -7.82 -2.83
C ARG A 149 5.98 -6.37 -2.97
N ALA A 150 6.56 -5.62 -3.91
CA ALA A 150 6.22 -4.20 -4.15
C ALA A 150 4.72 -3.98 -4.41
N GLY A 151 4.08 -4.83 -5.20
CA GLY A 151 2.64 -4.76 -5.47
C GLY A 151 1.78 -4.87 -4.21
N PHE A 152 2.21 -5.68 -3.22
CA PHE A 152 1.56 -5.77 -1.92
C PHE A 152 1.63 -4.45 -1.15
N LEU A 153 2.80 -3.79 -1.12
CA LEU A 153 3.01 -2.50 -0.46
C LEU A 153 2.18 -1.39 -1.11
N ILE A 154 2.15 -1.36 -2.45
CA ILE A 154 1.31 -0.42 -3.21
C ILE A 154 -0.16 -0.61 -2.86
N SER A 155 -0.66 -1.86 -2.83
CA SER A 155 -2.05 -2.16 -2.45
C SER A 155 -2.37 -1.72 -1.02
N ARG A 156 -1.44 -1.86 -0.07
CA ARG A 156 -1.61 -1.36 1.31
C ARG A 156 -1.77 0.15 1.38
N ILE A 157 -0.95 0.90 0.60
CA ILE A 157 -1.03 2.37 0.56
C ILE A 157 -2.32 2.85 -0.13
N THR A 158 -2.78 2.15 -1.18
CA THR A 158 -3.91 2.60 -2.01
C THR A 158 -5.25 2.03 -1.56
N ASN A 159 -5.39 0.70 -1.52
CA ASN A 159 -6.67 0.03 -1.30
C ASN A 159 -7.06 -0.07 0.18
N ASP A 160 -6.12 -0.46 1.04
CA ASP A 160 -6.42 -0.62 2.47
C ASP A 160 -6.73 0.72 3.13
N THR A 161 -6.05 1.79 2.72
CA THR A 161 -6.37 3.14 3.21
C THR A 161 -7.75 3.63 2.77
N ARG A 162 -8.27 3.20 1.60
CA ARG A 162 -9.66 3.45 1.19
C ARG A 162 -10.66 2.75 2.12
N GLY A 163 -10.35 1.52 2.55
CA GLY A 163 -11.15 0.81 3.57
C GLY A 163 -11.22 1.58 4.90
N MET A 164 -10.11 2.18 5.33
CA MET A 164 -10.08 3.04 6.52
C MET A 164 -10.90 4.32 6.32
N GLN A 165 -10.86 4.94 5.15
CA GLN A 165 -11.66 6.10 4.80
C GLN A 165 -13.16 5.82 4.92
N ALA A 166 -13.63 4.72 4.32
CA ALA A 166 -15.02 4.31 4.39
C ALA A 166 -15.48 4.09 5.84
N ALA A 167 -14.62 3.50 6.67
CA ALA A 167 -14.91 3.34 8.09
C ALA A 167 -15.06 4.67 8.82
N LEU A 168 -14.11 5.58 8.65
CA LEU A 168 -14.16 6.89 9.31
C LEU A 168 -15.36 7.72 8.85
N ALA A 169 -15.64 7.76 7.54
CA ALA A 169 -16.74 8.57 7.01
C ALA A 169 -18.10 7.97 7.37
N THR A 170 -18.32 6.69 7.05
CA THR A 170 -19.65 6.06 7.16
C THR A 170 -19.92 5.58 8.58
N VAL A 171 -18.99 4.80 9.18
CA VAL A 171 -19.24 4.23 10.50
C VAL A 171 -19.35 5.31 11.56
N SER A 172 -18.46 6.32 11.55
CA SER A 172 -18.50 7.41 12.55
C SER A 172 -19.77 8.27 12.40
N SER A 173 -20.20 8.58 11.18
CA SER A 173 -21.42 9.34 10.95
C SER A 173 -22.65 8.55 11.35
N ASP A 174 -22.80 7.34 10.80
CA ASP A 174 -24.04 6.57 10.95
C ASP A 174 -24.18 5.93 12.34
N ALA A 175 -23.08 5.62 13.02
CA ALA A 175 -23.10 5.10 14.38
C ALA A 175 -23.69 6.09 15.40
N PHE A 176 -23.63 7.40 15.13
CA PHE A 176 -24.24 8.43 15.98
C PHE A 176 -25.59 8.90 15.42
N LYS A 177 -25.68 9.17 14.13
CA LYS A 177 -26.86 9.70 13.47
C LYS A 177 -28.03 8.74 13.55
N GLN A 178 -27.85 7.46 13.22
CA GLN A 178 -28.94 6.51 13.12
C GLN A 178 -29.59 6.16 14.48
N PRO A 179 -28.85 5.92 15.57
CA PRO A 179 -29.46 5.73 16.89
C PRO A 179 -30.27 6.96 17.34
N VAL A 180 -29.76 8.17 17.12
CA VAL A 180 -30.48 9.41 17.47
C VAL A 180 -31.77 9.52 16.65
N THR A 181 -31.75 9.17 15.36
CA THR A 181 -32.95 9.14 14.51
C THR A 181 -33.96 8.11 15.03
N ILE A 182 -33.52 6.90 15.40
CA ILE A 182 -34.41 5.85 15.94
C ILE A 182 -35.03 6.31 17.26
N ILE A 183 -34.22 6.78 18.20
CA ILE A 183 -34.70 7.24 19.50
C ILE A 183 -35.68 8.40 19.32
N GLY A 184 -35.34 9.39 18.51
CA GLY A 184 -36.20 10.54 18.23
C GLY A 184 -37.52 10.14 17.55
N ALA A 185 -37.47 9.30 16.52
CA ALA A 185 -38.68 8.84 15.83
C ALA A 185 -39.58 7.98 16.75
N VAL A 186 -39.00 7.06 17.54
CA VAL A 186 -39.76 6.27 18.53
C VAL A 186 -40.39 7.18 19.59
N SER A 187 -39.64 8.19 20.09
CA SER A 187 -40.19 9.15 21.07
C SER A 187 -41.37 9.94 20.49
N VAL A 188 -41.27 10.39 19.26
CA VAL A 188 -42.36 11.09 18.57
C VAL A 188 -43.58 10.17 18.39
N LEU A 189 -43.39 8.93 17.96
CA LEU A 189 -44.46 7.95 17.82
C LEU A 189 -45.13 7.64 19.16
N LEU A 190 -44.39 7.52 20.26
CA LEU A 190 -44.91 7.34 21.60
C LEU A 190 -45.77 8.51 22.06
N LEU A 191 -45.38 9.75 21.72
CA LEU A 191 -46.15 10.95 22.03
C LEU A 191 -47.43 11.03 21.20
N MET A 192 -47.43 10.50 19.96
CA MET A 192 -48.61 10.48 19.09
C MET A 192 -49.62 9.40 19.50
N ASP A 193 -49.17 8.18 19.73
CA ASP A 193 -49.95 7.05 20.17
C ASP A 193 -49.06 5.95 20.77
N TRP A 194 -49.04 5.82 22.11
CA TRP A 194 -48.20 4.87 22.80
C TRP A 194 -48.59 3.41 22.53
N LYS A 195 -49.92 3.12 22.40
CA LYS A 195 -50.41 1.75 22.16
C LYS A 195 -49.97 1.24 20.79
N PHE A 196 -50.15 2.07 19.77
CA PHE A 196 -49.69 1.78 18.41
C PHE A 196 -48.19 1.60 18.35
N THR A 197 -47.42 2.45 19.03
CA THR A 197 -45.94 2.39 19.06
C THR A 197 -45.45 1.08 19.71
N VAL A 198 -46.06 0.62 20.79
CA VAL A 198 -45.70 -0.66 21.42
C VAL A 198 -45.97 -1.83 20.46
N VAL A 199 -47.11 -1.86 19.75
CA VAL A 199 -47.39 -2.88 18.74
C VAL A 199 -46.33 -2.86 17.64
N THR A 200 -45.97 -1.67 17.15
CA THR A 200 -44.93 -1.48 16.11
C THR A 200 -43.56 -1.94 16.64
N LEU A 201 -43.24 -1.66 17.91
CA LEU A 201 -41.98 -2.04 18.51
C LEU A 201 -41.84 -3.58 18.66
N VAL A 202 -42.94 -4.31 18.80
CA VAL A 202 -42.96 -5.79 18.80
C VAL A 202 -42.69 -6.36 17.41
N LEU A 203 -43.06 -5.65 16.33
CA LEU A 203 -42.73 -6.05 14.95
C LEU A 203 -41.25 -5.82 14.59
N PHE A 204 -40.58 -4.92 15.30
CA PHE A 204 -39.20 -4.54 15.03
C PHE A 204 -38.17 -5.71 15.14
N PRO A 205 -38.20 -6.58 16.16
CA PRO A 205 -37.36 -7.76 16.22
C PRO A 205 -37.54 -8.71 15.04
N ILE A 206 -38.72 -8.77 14.44
CA ILE A 206 -39.01 -9.60 13.27
C ILE A 206 -38.21 -9.11 12.07
N CYS A 207 -38.03 -7.78 11.89
CA CYS A 207 -37.18 -7.20 10.85
C CYS A 207 -35.69 -7.55 11.03
N ILE A 208 -35.23 -7.78 12.26
CA ILE A 208 -33.83 -8.12 12.55
C ILE A 208 -33.48 -9.54 12.09
N LEU A 209 -34.45 -10.46 12.04
CA LEU A 209 -34.22 -11.86 11.70
C LEU A 209 -33.68 -12.06 10.28
N PRO A 210 -34.29 -11.52 9.20
CA PRO A 210 -33.72 -11.55 7.84
C PRO A 210 -32.32 -10.94 7.78
N ILE A 211 -32.12 -9.79 8.45
CA ILE A 211 -30.84 -9.09 8.48
C ILE A 211 -29.74 -9.97 9.06
N ARG A 212 -30.02 -10.71 10.16
CA ARG A 212 -29.07 -11.66 10.77
C ARG A 212 -28.78 -12.85 9.90
N LEU A 213 -29.80 -13.43 9.27
CA LEU A 213 -29.67 -14.63 8.44
C LEU A 213 -28.86 -14.34 7.16
N PHE A 214 -29.27 -13.34 6.40
CA PHE A 214 -28.63 -12.96 5.14
C PHE A 214 -27.28 -12.26 5.37
N GLY A 215 -27.15 -11.45 6.41
CA GLY A 215 -25.89 -10.80 6.78
C GLY A 215 -24.76 -11.80 7.10
N ARG A 216 -25.08 -12.97 7.68
CA ARG A 216 -24.09 -14.06 7.88
C ARG A 216 -23.65 -14.70 6.57
N ARG A 217 -24.57 -14.90 5.62
CA ARG A 217 -24.27 -15.45 4.29
C ARG A 217 -23.45 -14.45 3.46
N ALA A 218 -23.87 -13.19 3.44
CA ALA A 218 -23.15 -12.12 2.75
C ALA A 218 -21.71 -12.00 3.23
N ARG A 219 -21.47 -12.09 4.54
CA ARG A 219 -20.14 -11.98 5.13
C ARG A 219 -19.17 -13.07 4.66
N ARG A 220 -19.64 -14.32 4.55
CA ARG A 220 -18.81 -15.42 4.01
C ARG A 220 -18.50 -15.21 2.53
N ALA A 221 -19.50 -14.77 1.76
CA ALA A 221 -19.34 -14.51 0.34
C ALA A 221 -18.35 -13.34 0.08
N VAL A 222 -18.37 -12.29 0.91
CA VAL A 222 -17.40 -11.17 0.84
C VAL A 222 -15.96 -11.64 1.08
N GLN A 223 -15.73 -12.58 2.01
CA GLN A 223 -14.38 -13.10 2.24
C GLN A 223 -13.85 -13.86 1.04
N HIS A 224 -14.67 -14.73 0.45
CA HIS A 224 -14.28 -15.48 -0.75
C HIS A 224 -14.08 -14.55 -1.96
N GLU A 225 -14.94 -13.54 -2.15
CA GLU A 225 -14.78 -12.56 -3.22
C GLU A 225 -13.44 -11.80 -3.12
N GLN A 226 -13.00 -11.44 -1.92
CA GLN A 226 -11.70 -10.78 -1.72
C GLN A 226 -10.51 -11.72 -1.97
N GLU A 227 -10.63 -13.01 -1.57
CA GLU A 227 -9.62 -14.02 -1.84
C GLU A 227 -9.48 -14.25 -3.36
N ASP A 228 -10.60 -14.39 -4.07
CA ASP A 228 -10.63 -14.59 -5.53
C ASP A 228 -10.09 -13.37 -6.29
N LEU A 229 -10.45 -12.15 -5.87
CA LEU A 229 -9.91 -10.91 -6.44
C LEU A 229 -8.39 -10.84 -6.26
N GLY A 230 -7.90 -11.23 -5.09
CA GLY A 230 -6.46 -11.33 -4.83
C GLY A 230 -5.77 -12.31 -5.77
N GLN A 231 -6.35 -13.48 -5.99
CA GLN A 231 -5.81 -14.49 -6.90
C GLN A 231 -5.82 -14.00 -8.36
N MET A 232 -6.89 -13.34 -8.79
CA MET A 232 -6.98 -12.76 -10.13
C MET A 232 -5.87 -11.70 -10.37
N VAL A 233 -5.60 -10.84 -9.38
CA VAL A 233 -4.50 -9.86 -9.47
C VAL A 233 -3.15 -10.55 -9.58
N VAL A 234 -2.90 -11.63 -8.83
CA VAL A 234 -1.66 -12.41 -8.95
C VAL A 234 -1.53 -12.99 -10.35
N THR A 235 -2.59 -13.61 -10.90
CA THR A 235 -2.59 -14.14 -12.26
C THR A 235 -2.27 -13.06 -13.31
N MET A 236 -2.86 -11.86 -13.18
CA MET A 236 -2.55 -10.74 -14.08
C MET A 236 -1.08 -10.29 -13.95
N GLN A 237 -0.56 -10.16 -12.72
CA GLN A 237 0.84 -9.78 -12.49
C GLN A 237 1.82 -10.79 -13.10
N GLU A 238 1.57 -12.09 -12.93
CA GLU A 238 2.39 -13.15 -13.52
C GLU A 238 2.31 -13.13 -15.05
N THR A 239 1.11 -12.94 -15.60
CA THR A 239 0.89 -12.83 -17.05
C THR A 239 1.66 -11.66 -17.66
N PHE A 240 1.54 -10.46 -17.08
CA PHE A 240 2.19 -9.27 -17.62
C PHE A 240 3.70 -9.27 -17.39
N ALA A 241 4.18 -9.79 -16.25
CA ALA A 241 5.61 -9.95 -16.02
C ALA A 241 6.24 -10.97 -16.98
N GLY A 242 5.50 -12.05 -17.29
CA GLY A 242 5.93 -13.12 -18.21
C GLY A 242 5.49 -12.94 -19.66
N ILE A 243 5.01 -11.76 -20.07
CA ILE A 243 4.37 -11.57 -21.38
C ILE A 243 5.28 -11.97 -22.55
N ARG A 244 6.59 -11.69 -22.45
CA ARG A 244 7.57 -12.08 -23.49
C ARG A 244 7.64 -13.59 -23.64
N VAL A 245 7.60 -14.34 -22.54
CA VAL A 245 7.60 -15.81 -22.55
C VAL A 245 6.31 -16.32 -23.15
N ILE A 246 5.16 -15.79 -22.73
CA ILE A 246 3.85 -16.18 -23.26
C ILE A 246 3.79 -15.99 -24.77
N LYS A 247 4.28 -14.81 -25.25
CA LYS A 247 4.36 -14.48 -26.67
C LYS A 247 5.29 -15.41 -27.44
N SER A 248 6.48 -15.69 -26.89
CA SER A 248 7.46 -16.56 -27.56
C SER A 248 7.01 -18.02 -27.69
N PHE A 249 6.17 -18.49 -26.76
CA PHE A 249 5.62 -19.84 -26.79
C PHE A 249 4.21 -19.93 -27.40
N GLY A 250 3.60 -18.80 -27.85
CA GLY A 250 2.24 -18.77 -28.43
C GLY A 250 1.17 -19.29 -27.45
N ARG A 251 1.29 -18.94 -26.13
CA ARG A 251 0.42 -19.46 -25.08
C ARG A 251 -0.61 -18.45 -24.56
N GLU A 252 -0.98 -17.47 -25.37
CA GLU A 252 -1.96 -16.43 -25.04
C GLU A 252 -3.31 -17.04 -24.66
N GLU A 253 -3.81 -17.96 -25.47
CA GLU A 253 -5.10 -18.62 -25.23
C GLU A 253 -5.12 -19.41 -23.90
N HIS A 254 -4.00 -20.03 -23.53
CA HIS A 254 -3.89 -20.73 -22.26
C HIS A 254 -4.03 -19.78 -21.07
N GLN A 255 -3.37 -18.61 -21.13
CA GLN A 255 -3.47 -17.59 -20.08
C GLN A 255 -4.84 -16.92 -20.05
N GLU A 256 -5.44 -16.67 -21.22
CA GLU A 256 -6.80 -16.17 -21.31
C GLU A 256 -7.79 -17.12 -20.63
N LYS A 257 -7.73 -18.42 -20.91
CA LYS A 257 -8.57 -19.44 -20.25
C LYS A 257 -8.38 -19.46 -18.73
N SER A 258 -7.13 -19.31 -18.25
CA SER A 258 -6.81 -19.23 -16.82
C SER A 258 -7.45 -18.00 -16.18
N PHE A 259 -7.33 -16.85 -16.83
CA PHE A 259 -7.94 -15.60 -16.37
C PHE A 259 -9.48 -15.70 -16.37
N VAL A 260 -10.08 -16.18 -17.47
CA VAL A 260 -11.54 -16.34 -17.59
C VAL A 260 -12.08 -17.23 -16.47
N ARG A 261 -11.41 -18.34 -16.16
CA ARG A 261 -11.79 -19.22 -15.04
C ARG A 261 -11.80 -18.49 -13.69
N SER A 262 -10.75 -17.72 -13.40
CA SER A 262 -10.63 -16.94 -12.17
C SER A 262 -11.71 -15.85 -12.10
N ASN A 263 -11.96 -15.17 -13.23
CA ASN A 263 -12.96 -14.12 -13.35
C ASN A 263 -14.40 -14.67 -13.17
N GLN A 264 -14.71 -15.84 -13.73
CA GLN A 264 -16.00 -16.50 -13.53
C GLN A 264 -16.23 -16.92 -12.08
N LEU A 265 -15.18 -17.41 -11.40
CA LEU A 265 -15.26 -17.75 -9.98
C LEU A 265 -15.55 -16.51 -9.14
N GLN A 266 -14.81 -15.43 -9.37
CA GLN A 266 -15.01 -14.15 -8.72
C GLN A 266 -16.44 -13.63 -8.96
N PHE A 267 -16.93 -13.64 -10.21
CA PHE A 267 -18.30 -13.26 -10.56
C PHE A 267 -19.34 -14.08 -9.79
N SER A 268 -19.17 -15.41 -9.75
CA SER A 268 -20.08 -16.29 -9.03
C SER A 268 -20.18 -15.96 -7.53
N ASN A 269 -19.03 -15.71 -6.89
CA ASN A 269 -18.98 -15.35 -5.47
C ASN A 269 -19.51 -13.94 -5.20
N MET A 270 -19.22 -13.00 -6.10
CA MET A 270 -19.81 -11.65 -6.09
C MET A 270 -21.34 -11.70 -6.20
N MET A 271 -21.88 -12.51 -7.12
CA MET A 271 -23.34 -12.66 -7.27
C MET A 271 -23.99 -13.32 -6.05
N ARG A 272 -23.31 -14.27 -5.38
CA ARG A 272 -23.78 -14.83 -4.09
C ARG A 272 -23.83 -13.78 -2.99
N MET A 273 -22.82 -12.90 -2.95
CA MET A 273 -22.80 -11.76 -2.02
C MET A 273 -23.97 -10.81 -2.31
N ILE A 274 -24.12 -10.37 -3.57
CA ILE A 274 -25.19 -9.44 -3.99
C ILE A 274 -26.58 -10.03 -3.69
N LYS A 275 -26.84 -11.29 -4.07
CA LYS A 275 -28.10 -11.98 -3.75
C LYS A 275 -28.41 -11.96 -2.24
N SER A 276 -27.39 -12.15 -1.41
CA SER A 276 -27.57 -12.15 0.05
C SER A 276 -27.78 -10.75 0.62
N MET A 277 -27.19 -9.71 0.01
CA MET A 277 -27.33 -8.33 0.47
C MET A 277 -28.65 -7.72 0.02
N GLU A 278 -29.00 -7.92 -1.26
CA GLU A 278 -30.21 -7.31 -1.86
C GLU A 278 -31.50 -8.02 -1.43
N ALA A 279 -31.45 -9.28 -1.00
CA ALA A 279 -32.61 -9.98 -0.45
C ALA A 279 -33.15 -9.36 0.87
N VAL A 280 -32.31 -8.61 1.59
CA VAL A 280 -32.73 -7.98 2.85
C VAL A 280 -33.74 -6.86 2.63
N GLY A 281 -33.53 -6.03 1.59
CA GLY A 281 -34.43 -4.90 1.27
C GLY A 281 -35.88 -5.32 1.11
N PRO A 282 -36.21 -6.15 0.10
CA PRO A 282 -37.58 -6.60 -0.16
C PRO A 282 -38.25 -7.31 1.04
N LEU A 283 -37.49 -8.09 1.80
CA LEU A 283 -38.04 -8.75 3.00
C LEU A 283 -38.43 -7.76 4.08
N VAL A 284 -37.58 -6.77 4.33
CA VAL A 284 -37.90 -5.71 5.31
C VAL A 284 -39.06 -4.85 4.82
N GLU A 285 -39.12 -4.55 3.51
CA GLU A 285 -40.26 -3.84 2.90
C GLU A 285 -41.58 -4.61 3.03
N THR A 286 -41.54 -5.93 2.82
CA THR A 286 -42.74 -6.78 2.99
C THR A 286 -43.18 -6.77 4.46
N ILE A 287 -42.26 -6.86 5.41
CA ILE A 287 -42.59 -6.78 6.85
C ILE A 287 -43.15 -5.38 7.21
N ALA A 288 -42.56 -4.32 6.63
CA ALA A 288 -43.06 -2.96 6.82
C ALA A 288 -44.47 -2.79 6.25
N ALA A 289 -44.74 -3.35 5.06
CA ALA A 289 -46.07 -3.33 4.45
C ALA A 289 -47.12 -4.09 5.30
N MET A 290 -46.73 -5.25 5.90
CA MET A 290 -47.59 -5.93 6.90
C MET A 290 -47.86 -5.04 8.11
N GLY A 291 -46.82 -4.31 8.58
CA GLY A 291 -46.97 -3.32 9.66
C GLY A 291 -47.97 -2.23 9.32
N VAL A 292 -47.94 -1.70 8.08
CA VAL A 292 -48.94 -0.72 7.60
C VAL A 292 -50.34 -1.34 7.54
N GLY A 293 -50.47 -2.59 7.09
CA GLY A 293 -51.77 -3.31 7.10
C GLY A 293 -52.32 -3.45 8.54
N LEU A 294 -51.51 -3.81 9.49
CA LEU A 294 -51.90 -3.86 10.90
C LEU A 294 -52.24 -2.46 11.47
N ALA A 295 -51.54 -1.42 11.03
CA ALA A 295 -51.81 -0.04 11.36
C ALA A 295 -53.21 0.38 10.87
N LEU A 296 -53.59 0.00 9.65
CA LEU A 296 -54.95 0.27 9.09
C LEU A 296 -56.04 -0.43 9.94
N LEU A 297 -55.85 -1.69 10.33
CA LEU A 297 -56.78 -2.40 11.20
C LEU A 297 -56.91 -1.72 12.57
N TYR A 298 -55.79 -1.26 13.14
CA TYR A 298 -55.77 -0.55 14.41
C TYR A 298 -56.52 0.78 14.32
N VAL A 299 -56.25 1.57 13.24
CA VAL A 299 -56.90 2.85 12.98
C VAL A 299 -58.42 2.68 12.87
N TYR A 300 -58.89 1.64 12.16
CA TYR A 300 -60.28 1.30 12.04
C TYR A 300 -60.89 0.94 13.39
N ALA A 301 -60.23 0.10 14.19
CA ALA A 301 -60.71 -0.35 15.48
C ALA A 301 -60.81 0.78 16.53
N VAL A 302 -59.95 1.81 16.44
CA VAL A 302 -59.85 2.90 17.43
C VAL A 302 -60.49 4.19 16.93
N ASN A 303 -61.01 4.23 15.67
CA ASN A 303 -61.59 5.42 15.02
C ASN A 303 -60.64 6.64 15.02
N LEU A 304 -59.34 6.40 14.67
CA LEU A 304 -58.35 7.47 14.59
C LEU A 304 -58.61 8.41 13.40
N SER A 305 -58.28 9.69 13.56
CA SER A 305 -58.37 10.67 12.47
C SER A 305 -57.36 10.38 11.37
N ALA A 306 -57.68 10.72 10.11
CA ALA A 306 -56.81 10.57 8.96
C ALA A 306 -55.42 11.21 9.18
N GLY A 307 -55.35 12.35 9.82
CA GLY A 307 -54.11 13.04 10.14
C GLY A 307 -53.18 12.20 11.05
N ARG A 308 -53.73 11.58 12.09
CA ARG A 308 -52.97 10.68 12.97
C ARG A 308 -52.48 9.46 12.22
N PHE A 309 -53.29 8.90 11.33
CA PHE A 309 -52.88 7.76 10.51
C PHE A 309 -51.66 8.09 9.63
N PHE A 310 -51.72 9.20 8.85
CA PHE A 310 -50.61 9.60 8.01
C PHE A 310 -49.34 9.90 8.82
N GLY A 311 -49.45 10.52 9.99
CA GLY A 311 -48.34 10.76 10.89
C GLY A 311 -47.69 9.44 11.41
N LEU A 312 -48.50 8.47 11.83
CA LEU A 312 -48.01 7.17 12.33
C LEU A 312 -47.32 6.34 11.24
N VAL A 313 -47.94 6.28 10.05
CA VAL A 313 -47.36 5.58 8.89
C VAL A 313 -46.05 6.21 8.46
N SER A 314 -45.96 7.55 8.38
CA SER A 314 -44.72 8.23 8.05
C SER A 314 -43.62 7.96 9.06
N GLY A 315 -43.95 7.83 10.35
CA GLY A 315 -43.02 7.45 11.40
C GLY A 315 -42.44 6.04 11.23
N ILE A 316 -43.26 5.07 10.80
CA ILE A 316 -42.79 3.72 10.46
C ILE A 316 -41.79 3.78 9.29
N PHE A 317 -42.12 4.51 8.23
CA PHE A 317 -41.23 4.65 7.06
C PHE A 317 -39.91 5.32 7.42
N ILE A 318 -39.92 6.29 8.32
CA ILE A 318 -38.69 6.96 8.78
C ILE A 318 -37.76 6.00 9.55
N LEU A 319 -38.28 5.00 10.27
CA LEU A 319 -37.51 3.99 10.99
C LEU A 319 -36.83 2.98 10.06
N TYR A 320 -37.31 2.81 8.82
CA TYR A 320 -36.78 1.83 7.87
C TYR A 320 -35.30 2.06 7.51
N GLU A 321 -34.96 3.28 7.08
CA GLU A 321 -33.61 3.60 6.60
C GLU A 321 -32.52 3.50 7.71
N PRO A 322 -32.71 4.01 8.92
CA PRO A 322 -31.80 3.80 10.03
C PRO A 322 -31.49 2.32 10.33
N ILE A 323 -32.51 1.47 10.32
CA ILE A 323 -32.36 0.03 10.59
C ILE A 323 -31.51 -0.62 9.50
N LYS A 324 -31.81 -0.35 8.25
CA LYS A 324 -31.08 -0.83 7.07
C LYS A 324 -29.61 -0.41 7.12
N THR A 325 -29.36 0.86 7.44
CA THR A 325 -27.99 1.42 7.52
C THR A 325 -27.19 0.81 8.68
N LEU A 326 -27.76 0.71 9.88
CA LEU A 326 -27.10 0.08 11.02
C LEU A 326 -26.71 -1.37 10.74
N SER A 327 -27.52 -2.09 9.95
CA SER A 327 -27.22 -3.46 9.54
C SER A 327 -25.98 -3.57 8.65
N LYS A 328 -25.74 -2.56 7.81
CA LYS A 328 -24.58 -2.50 6.91
C LYS A 328 -23.30 -2.05 7.61
N ILE A 329 -23.38 -1.25 8.67
CA ILE A 329 -22.22 -0.74 9.43
C ILE A 329 -21.28 -1.87 9.85
N HIS A 330 -21.81 -2.98 10.32
CA HIS A 330 -21.01 -4.10 10.79
C HIS A 330 -20.11 -4.71 9.69
N ILE A 331 -20.58 -4.75 8.45
CA ILE A 331 -19.82 -5.28 7.31
C ILE A 331 -18.68 -4.31 6.95
N VAL A 332 -18.98 -3.00 6.86
CA VAL A 332 -17.98 -1.96 6.61
C VAL A 332 -16.91 -1.97 7.70
N MET A 333 -17.34 -2.09 8.96
CA MET A 333 -16.45 -2.15 10.11
C MET A 333 -15.48 -3.34 10.04
N GLN A 334 -15.95 -4.53 9.68
CA GLN A 334 -15.09 -5.72 9.57
C GLN A 334 -14.04 -5.61 8.45
N ARG A 335 -14.43 -5.09 7.29
CA ARG A 335 -13.47 -4.82 6.18
C ARG A 335 -12.37 -3.86 6.63
N SER A 336 -12.75 -2.80 7.34
CA SER A 336 -11.80 -1.79 7.79
C SER A 336 -10.86 -2.28 8.89
N ILE A 337 -11.31 -3.16 9.79
CA ILE A 337 -10.47 -3.70 10.87
C ILE A 337 -9.27 -4.42 10.30
N SER A 338 -9.48 -5.31 9.33
CA SER A 338 -8.38 -6.05 8.70
C SER A 338 -7.37 -5.11 8.06
N ALA A 339 -7.84 -4.17 7.24
CA ALA A 339 -7.01 -3.16 6.58
C ALA A 339 -6.26 -2.29 7.59
N THR A 340 -6.95 -1.80 8.61
CA THR A 340 -6.38 -0.94 9.67
C THR A 340 -5.30 -1.66 10.47
N THR A 341 -5.52 -2.93 10.82
CA THR A 341 -4.56 -3.74 11.58
C THR A 341 -3.26 -3.94 10.79
N GLU A 342 -3.35 -4.26 9.50
CA GLU A 342 -2.18 -4.45 8.64
C GLU A 342 -1.39 -3.15 8.44
N ILE A 343 -2.07 -2.02 8.23
CA ILE A 343 -1.41 -0.71 8.11
C ILE A 343 -0.67 -0.36 9.39
N PHE A 344 -1.29 -0.53 10.57
CA PHE A 344 -0.63 -0.25 11.83
C PHE A 344 0.50 -1.23 12.13
N ARG A 345 0.40 -2.49 11.70
CA ARG A 345 1.51 -3.45 11.79
C ARG A 345 2.75 -2.95 11.04
N ILE A 346 2.58 -2.37 9.84
CA ILE A 346 3.69 -1.78 9.09
C ILE A 346 4.21 -0.51 9.78
N LEU A 347 3.33 0.35 10.26
CA LEU A 347 3.73 1.59 10.96
C LEU A 347 4.50 1.30 12.26
N ASP A 348 4.18 0.20 12.94
CA ASP A 348 4.81 -0.23 14.20
C ASP A 348 6.05 -1.09 13.97
N SER A 349 6.24 -1.66 12.77
CA SER A 349 7.41 -2.44 12.48
C SER A 349 8.67 -1.58 12.58
N GLU A 350 9.68 -2.08 13.27
CA GLU A 350 10.96 -1.41 13.34
C GLU A 350 11.91 -1.96 12.28
N PRO A 351 12.70 -1.09 11.61
CA PRO A 351 13.74 -1.54 10.71
C PRO A 351 14.81 -2.29 11.52
N MET A 352 15.31 -3.42 11.01
CA MET A 352 16.36 -4.19 11.68
C MET A 352 17.67 -3.43 11.72
N VAL A 353 17.98 -2.69 10.65
CA VAL A 353 19.13 -1.79 10.59
C VAL A 353 18.65 -0.37 10.86
N LYS A 354 19.06 0.18 12.00
CA LYS A 354 18.76 1.56 12.42
C LYS A 354 19.98 2.22 13.04
N ASP A 355 20.03 3.53 13.00
CA ASP A 355 21.07 4.28 13.68
C ASP A 355 20.91 4.12 15.20
N ARG A 356 22.01 3.78 15.88
CA ARG A 356 22.01 3.65 17.34
C ARG A 356 21.89 5.03 17.99
N PRO A 357 21.29 5.13 19.17
CA PRO A 357 21.40 6.35 19.95
C PRO A 357 22.88 6.72 20.16
N GLY A 358 23.28 7.93 19.80
CA GLY A 358 24.67 8.35 19.84
C GLY A 358 25.53 7.97 18.63
N ALA A 359 24.92 7.49 17.53
CA ALA A 359 25.64 7.28 16.27
C ALA A 359 26.27 8.60 15.80
N ILE A 360 27.53 8.54 15.39
CA ILE A 360 28.34 9.67 14.94
C ILE A 360 28.36 9.77 13.42
N ASP A 361 28.49 10.97 12.89
CA ASP A 361 28.68 11.18 11.47
C ASP A 361 30.12 10.87 11.06
N LEU A 362 30.29 10.34 9.85
CA LEU A 362 31.58 10.10 9.18
C LEU A 362 31.77 11.20 8.11
N PRO A 363 32.41 12.33 8.43
CA PRO A 363 32.48 13.46 7.51
C PRO A 363 33.38 13.20 6.30
N SER A 364 34.44 12.41 6.49
CA SER A 364 35.32 11.94 5.44
C SER A 364 35.89 10.58 5.80
N SER A 365 36.20 9.76 4.78
CA SER A 365 36.84 8.45 4.94
C SER A 365 38.12 8.38 4.16
N LYS A 366 39.14 7.71 4.73
CA LYS A 366 40.36 7.32 4.02
C LYS A 366 40.13 6.11 3.13
N GLY A 367 39.07 5.33 3.40
CA GLY A 367 38.67 4.18 2.62
C GLY A 367 39.21 2.84 3.12
N ARG A 368 39.77 2.74 4.35
CA ARG A 368 40.13 1.45 4.94
C ARG A 368 38.87 0.71 5.39
N ILE A 369 38.73 -0.57 5.03
CA ILE A 369 37.61 -1.40 5.44
C ILE A 369 38.14 -2.70 6.06
N ASP A 370 37.69 -3.01 7.27
CA ASP A 370 38.11 -4.19 8.02
C ASP A 370 36.87 -5.06 8.35
N PHE A 371 36.95 -6.35 8.01
CA PHE A 371 36.00 -7.37 8.45
C PHE A 371 36.65 -8.20 9.54
N GLU A 372 36.07 -8.19 10.73
CA GLU A 372 36.60 -8.94 11.89
C GLU A 372 35.62 -10.06 12.26
N LYS A 373 35.96 -11.30 11.93
CA LYS A 373 35.17 -12.52 12.19
C LYS A 373 33.70 -12.38 11.83
N VAL A 374 33.41 -11.82 10.66
CA VAL A 374 32.05 -11.50 10.24
C VAL A 374 31.33 -12.75 9.79
N THR A 375 30.20 -13.02 10.43
CA THR A 375 29.23 -14.03 9.99
C THR A 375 27.87 -13.36 9.73
N PHE A 376 27.23 -13.71 8.62
CA PHE A 376 25.91 -13.18 8.28
C PHE A 376 24.98 -14.26 7.71
N ARG A 377 23.70 -14.19 8.13
CA ARG A 377 22.59 -15.04 7.69
C ARG A 377 21.39 -14.16 7.31
N TYR A 378 20.78 -14.42 6.15
CA TYR A 378 19.58 -13.68 5.70
C TYR A 378 18.34 -14.00 6.53
N ALA A 379 18.26 -15.19 7.11
CA ALA A 379 17.16 -15.56 8.01
C ALA A 379 17.67 -16.41 9.18
N PRO A 380 17.04 -16.36 10.35
CA PRO A 380 17.35 -17.26 11.45
C PRO A 380 17.23 -18.72 11.00
N GLY A 381 18.26 -19.53 11.23
CA GLY A 381 18.29 -20.95 10.83
C GLY A 381 18.70 -21.24 9.39
N SER A 382 18.87 -20.23 8.51
CA SER A 382 19.43 -20.44 7.17
C SER A 382 20.94 -20.70 7.21
N ALA A 383 21.48 -21.26 6.14
CA ALA A 383 22.94 -21.33 5.93
C ALA A 383 23.55 -19.93 6.00
N ALA A 384 24.78 -19.82 6.51
CA ALA A 384 25.49 -18.56 6.52
C ALA A 384 25.85 -18.15 5.08
N ALA A 385 25.50 -16.94 4.70
CA ALA A 385 25.89 -16.37 3.40
C ALA A 385 27.34 -15.89 3.42
N VAL A 386 27.84 -15.52 4.61
CA VAL A 386 29.24 -15.23 4.91
C VAL A 386 29.53 -15.82 6.28
N GLN A 387 30.65 -16.50 6.43
CA GLN A 387 31.02 -17.18 7.66
C GLN A 387 32.47 -16.93 8.01
N ASP A 388 32.71 -16.42 9.24
CA ASP A 388 34.02 -16.10 9.83
C ASP A 388 34.95 -15.33 8.87
N LEU A 389 34.38 -14.32 8.20
CA LEU A 389 35.09 -13.50 7.22
C LEU A 389 36.08 -12.58 7.95
N ASN A 390 37.37 -12.72 7.65
CA ASN A 390 38.44 -11.83 8.07
C ASN A 390 39.06 -11.24 6.80
N LEU A 391 38.94 -9.95 6.58
CA LEU A 391 39.41 -9.26 5.38
C LEU A 391 39.80 -7.84 5.73
N GLU A 392 40.98 -7.42 5.36
CA GLU A 392 41.48 -6.06 5.43
C GLU A 392 41.62 -5.49 4.03
N ILE A 393 40.98 -4.36 3.79
CA ILE A 393 41.02 -3.62 2.53
C ILE A 393 41.71 -2.29 2.78
N GLU A 394 42.90 -2.15 2.19
CA GLU A 394 43.73 -0.95 2.34
C GLU A 394 43.17 0.24 1.59
N PRO A 395 43.35 1.48 2.11
CA PRO A 395 42.95 2.71 1.41
C PRO A 395 43.60 2.83 0.03
N GLY A 396 42.81 3.23 -0.97
CA GLY A 396 43.28 3.50 -2.34
C GLY A 396 43.66 2.25 -3.13
N LYS A 397 43.40 1.05 -2.61
CA LYS A 397 43.64 -0.22 -3.30
C LYS A 397 42.36 -0.78 -3.92
N SER A 398 42.57 -1.59 -4.97
CA SER A 398 41.50 -2.28 -5.69
C SER A 398 41.48 -3.78 -5.33
N PHE A 399 40.29 -4.24 -4.90
CA PHE A 399 40.04 -5.62 -4.52
C PHE A 399 39.00 -6.26 -5.42
N ALA A 400 39.34 -7.40 -6.04
CA ALA A 400 38.42 -8.18 -6.84
C ALA A 400 37.85 -9.36 -6.04
N LEU A 401 36.52 -9.43 -5.86
CA LEU A 401 35.87 -10.60 -5.26
C LEU A 401 35.51 -11.60 -6.36
N VAL A 402 36.12 -12.81 -6.28
CA VAL A 402 35.94 -13.88 -7.26
C VAL A 402 35.36 -15.13 -6.58
N GLY A 403 34.57 -15.91 -7.29
CA GLY A 403 33.99 -17.15 -6.76
C GLY A 403 32.72 -17.55 -7.48
N ALA A 404 32.23 -18.75 -7.22
CA ALA A 404 31.00 -19.28 -7.81
C ALA A 404 29.77 -18.43 -7.45
N SER A 405 28.66 -18.59 -8.19
CA SER A 405 27.38 -17.97 -7.82
C SER A 405 26.96 -18.49 -6.43
N GLY A 406 26.52 -17.58 -5.55
CA GLY A 406 26.18 -17.94 -4.17
C GLY A 406 27.36 -17.97 -3.19
N ALA A 407 28.61 -17.70 -3.62
CA ALA A 407 29.78 -17.69 -2.74
C ALA A 407 29.77 -16.58 -1.66
N GLY A 408 28.83 -15.64 -1.69
CA GLY A 408 28.71 -14.55 -0.69
C GLY A 408 29.23 -13.19 -1.15
N LYS A 409 29.67 -13.02 -2.38
CA LYS A 409 30.27 -11.78 -2.92
C LYS A 409 29.36 -10.55 -2.77
N SER A 410 28.12 -10.61 -3.27
CA SER A 410 27.15 -9.50 -3.17
C SER A 410 26.70 -9.23 -1.72
N THR A 411 26.82 -10.24 -0.84
CA THR A 411 26.59 -10.09 0.59
C THR A 411 27.67 -9.22 1.23
N VAL A 412 28.93 -9.36 0.82
CA VAL A 412 30.05 -8.51 1.29
C VAL A 412 29.78 -7.05 0.95
N LEU A 413 29.38 -6.73 -0.30
CA LEU A 413 29.02 -5.37 -0.71
C LEU A 413 27.83 -4.83 0.11
N SER A 414 26.83 -5.68 0.34
CA SER A 414 25.64 -5.32 1.12
C SER A 414 25.96 -4.99 2.58
N LEU A 415 26.95 -5.67 3.17
CA LEU A 415 27.42 -5.40 4.53
C LEU A 415 28.20 -4.08 4.60
N ILE A 416 29.05 -3.77 3.60
CA ILE A 416 29.77 -2.49 3.52
C ILE A 416 28.78 -1.31 3.41
N LEU A 417 27.72 -1.44 2.59
CA LEU A 417 26.64 -0.45 2.48
C LEU A 417 25.75 -0.38 3.73
N ARG A 418 25.99 -1.27 4.69
CA ARG A 418 25.12 -1.43 5.85
C ARG A 418 23.64 -1.52 5.45
N LEU A 419 23.36 -2.33 4.43
CA LEU A 419 21.98 -2.75 4.09
C LEU A 419 21.49 -3.81 5.09
N TYR A 420 22.45 -4.54 5.67
CA TYR A 420 22.28 -5.52 6.76
C TYR A 420 23.38 -5.30 7.80
N ASP A 421 23.07 -5.57 9.05
CA ASP A 421 24.08 -5.68 10.11
C ASP A 421 24.55 -7.15 10.22
N PRO A 422 25.83 -7.45 10.50
CA PRO A 422 26.34 -8.80 10.64
C PRO A 422 25.67 -9.52 11.83
N THR A 423 25.48 -10.85 11.70
CA THR A 423 24.95 -11.70 12.77
C THR A 423 25.96 -11.81 13.93
N SER A 424 27.24 -11.91 13.61
CA SER A 424 28.37 -11.85 14.56
C SER A 424 29.58 -11.19 13.91
N GLY A 425 30.52 -10.72 14.72
CA GLY A 425 31.68 -9.97 14.25
C GLY A 425 31.37 -8.49 14.03
N ALA A 426 32.27 -7.78 13.36
CA ALA A 426 32.16 -6.36 13.06
C ALA A 426 32.74 -6.02 11.68
N VAL A 427 32.02 -5.11 10.95
CA VAL A 427 32.59 -4.44 9.77
C VAL A 427 32.93 -3.02 10.20
N LYS A 428 34.17 -2.60 9.90
CA LYS A 428 34.68 -1.29 10.28
C LYS A 428 35.11 -0.50 9.06
N ILE A 429 34.94 0.81 9.11
CA ILE A 429 35.54 1.78 8.18
C ILE A 429 36.42 2.73 8.97
N ASP A 430 37.70 2.83 8.57
CA ASP A 430 38.73 3.62 9.23
C ASP A 430 38.82 3.30 10.75
N GLY A 431 38.70 2.04 11.11
CA GLY A 431 38.76 1.53 12.50
C GLY A 431 37.44 1.72 13.29
N ARG A 432 36.38 2.31 12.70
CA ARG A 432 35.09 2.53 13.35
C ARG A 432 34.06 1.50 12.90
N ASP A 433 33.39 0.84 13.84
CA ASP A 433 32.29 -0.09 13.56
C ASP A 433 31.16 0.64 12.81
N LEU A 434 30.68 0.08 11.70
CA LEU A 434 29.59 0.68 10.91
C LEU A 434 28.32 0.93 11.74
N ARG A 435 28.09 0.12 12.78
CA ARG A 435 26.93 0.25 13.68
C ARG A 435 26.99 1.49 14.57
N ALA A 436 28.18 2.09 14.74
CA ALA A 436 28.38 3.33 15.47
C ALA A 436 28.26 4.59 14.60
N LEU A 437 28.13 4.42 13.28
CA LEU A 437 28.01 5.52 12.31
C LEU A 437 26.54 5.74 11.91
N THR A 438 26.19 6.98 11.52
CA THR A 438 24.89 7.22 10.88
C THR A 438 24.89 6.63 9.46
N GLN A 439 23.79 6.00 9.06
CA GLN A 439 23.68 5.38 7.73
C GLN A 439 23.83 6.40 6.60
N LYS A 440 23.39 7.63 6.84
CA LYS A 440 23.48 8.71 5.86
C LYS A 440 24.93 9.07 5.59
N SER A 441 25.70 9.44 6.62
CA SER A 441 27.10 9.82 6.47
C SER A 441 27.97 8.69 5.94
N LEU A 442 27.73 7.44 6.38
CA LEU A 442 28.38 6.25 5.85
C LEU A 442 28.16 6.12 4.34
N ARG A 443 26.91 6.15 3.89
CA ARG A 443 26.56 5.96 2.48
C ARG A 443 26.99 7.14 1.60
N GLU A 444 27.18 8.32 2.16
CA GLU A 444 27.80 9.45 1.44
C GLU A 444 29.25 9.16 1.06
N GLN A 445 29.98 8.36 1.84
CA GLN A 445 31.37 7.96 1.56
C GLN A 445 31.49 6.78 0.58
N ILE A 446 30.39 6.21 0.10
CA ILE A 446 30.39 5.00 -0.74
C ILE A 446 29.69 5.28 -2.07
N GLY A 447 30.39 5.14 -3.20
CA GLY A 447 29.83 5.09 -4.54
C GLY A 447 29.44 3.64 -4.88
N LEU A 448 28.33 3.47 -5.61
CA LEU A 448 27.85 2.15 -6.03
C LEU A 448 27.52 2.15 -7.51
N VAL A 449 28.04 1.18 -8.25
CA VAL A 449 27.62 0.86 -9.62
C VAL A 449 27.15 -0.60 -9.61
N THR A 450 25.87 -0.81 -9.89
CA THR A 450 25.21 -2.14 -9.86
C THR A 450 25.19 -2.78 -11.24
N GLN A 451 25.07 -4.11 -11.29
CA GLN A 451 24.89 -4.90 -12.50
C GLN A 451 23.64 -4.46 -13.27
N ASP A 452 22.50 -4.47 -12.57
CA ASP A 452 21.23 -3.95 -13.11
C ASP A 452 21.13 -2.45 -12.79
N THR A 453 21.34 -1.62 -13.81
CA THR A 453 21.22 -0.17 -13.65
C THR A 453 19.76 0.23 -13.50
N PHE A 454 19.41 0.82 -12.36
CA PHE A 454 18.08 1.39 -12.15
C PHE A 454 18.07 2.90 -12.46
N LEU A 455 17.26 3.30 -13.42
CA LEU A 455 17.01 4.70 -13.77
C LEU A 455 15.56 5.06 -13.45
N PHE A 456 15.37 6.24 -12.86
CA PHE A 456 14.05 6.78 -12.54
C PHE A 456 13.37 7.31 -13.81
N HIS A 457 12.05 7.23 -13.84
CA HIS A 457 11.24 7.88 -14.88
C HIS A 457 11.29 9.40 -14.70
N ASP A 458 12.39 9.99 -15.13
CA ASP A 458 12.71 11.40 -14.99
C ASP A 458 13.68 11.79 -16.11
N THR A 459 14.13 13.04 -16.15
CA THR A 459 15.11 13.50 -17.12
C THR A 459 16.47 12.81 -16.93
N ILE A 460 17.29 12.79 -17.99
CA ILE A 460 18.68 12.30 -17.91
C ILE A 460 19.46 13.14 -16.89
N PHE A 461 19.25 14.48 -16.90
CA PHE A 461 19.87 15.38 -15.94
C PHE A 461 19.57 14.97 -14.49
N SER A 462 18.29 14.83 -14.13
CA SER A 462 17.85 14.40 -12.79
C SER A 462 18.44 13.05 -12.39
N ASN A 463 18.51 12.11 -13.33
CA ASN A 463 19.09 10.79 -13.08
C ASN A 463 20.58 10.84 -12.75
N ILE A 464 21.38 11.70 -13.39
CA ILE A 464 22.80 11.90 -13.05
C ILE A 464 22.92 12.68 -11.74
N GLN A 465 22.14 13.77 -11.56
CA GLN A 465 22.16 14.61 -10.37
C GLN A 465 21.75 13.84 -9.09
N PHE A 466 21.04 12.71 -9.22
CA PHE A 466 20.74 11.82 -8.09
C PHE A 466 22.00 11.36 -7.33
N GLY A 467 23.17 11.32 -7.95
CA GLY A 467 24.46 11.05 -7.30
C GLY A 467 24.82 12.07 -6.22
N ARG A 468 24.53 13.35 -6.45
CA ARG A 468 24.72 14.46 -5.51
C ARG A 468 23.64 15.51 -5.75
N LEU A 469 22.58 15.47 -4.95
CA LEU A 469 21.51 16.45 -5.01
C LEU A 469 22.07 17.85 -4.72
N GLY A 470 21.76 18.81 -5.58
CA GLY A 470 22.29 20.18 -5.49
C GLY A 470 23.60 20.43 -6.24
N ALA A 471 24.12 19.45 -6.98
CA ALA A 471 25.20 19.67 -7.94
C ALA A 471 24.77 20.69 -9.01
N ASN A 472 25.70 21.57 -9.41
CA ASN A 472 25.42 22.54 -10.46
C ASN A 472 25.42 21.85 -11.85
N PRO A 473 24.82 22.46 -12.90
CA PRO A 473 24.75 21.85 -14.23
C PRO A 473 26.11 21.49 -14.81
N GLU A 474 27.13 22.33 -14.60
CA GLU A 474 28.47 22.09 -15.14
C GLU A 474 29.11 20.83 -14.53
N GLU A 475 28.90 20.57 -13.26
CA GLU A 475 29.38 19.35 -12.60
C GLU A 475 28.68 18.11 -13.16
N VAL A 476 27.37 18.20 -13.47
CA VAL A 476 26.60 17.12 -14.09
C VAL A 476 27.12 16.84 -15.50
N TYR A 477 27.37 17.91 -16.30
CA TYR A 477 27.90 17.77 -17.64
C TYR A 477 29.35 17.22 -17.64
N ALA A 478 30.18 17.65 -16.70
CA ALA A 478 31.55 17.12 -16.53
C ALA A 478 31.54 15.62 -16.21
N ALA A 479 30.68 15.20 -15.28
CA ALA A 479 30.51 13.79 -14.92
C ALA A 479 30.03 12.96 -16.13
N ALA A 480 29.09 13.51 -16.92
CA ALA A 480 28.58 12.85 -18.12
C ALA A 480 29.67 12.72 -19.21
N ARG A 481 30.51 13.74 -19.40
CA ARG A 481 31.64 13.69 -20.35
C ARG A 481 32.65 12.60 -19.91
N THR A 482 33.03 12.58 -18.64
CA THR A 482 33.96 11.60 -18.11
C THR A 482 33.42 10.16 -18.22
N ALA A 483 32.10 9.99 -18.14
CA ALA A 483 31.44 8.70 -18.32
C ALA A 483 31.15 8.34 -19.79
N PHE A 484 31.62 9.11 -20.76
CA PHE A 484 31.30 8.96 -22.20
C PHE A 484 29.79 8.96 -22.48
N ALA A 485 29.02 9.69 -21.65
CA ALA A 485 27.58 9.79 -21.80
C ALA A 485 27.12 11.04 -22.55
N HIS A 486 27.93 12.09 -22.57
CA HIS A 486 27.58 13.41 -23.14
C HIS A 486 27.09 13.34 -24.57
N ASP A 487 27.82 12.66 -25.44
CA ASP A 487 27.57 12.66 -26.90
C ASP A 487 26.23 12.02 -27.24
N PHE A 488 25.89 10.88 -26.64
CA PHE A 488 24.59 10.27 -26.86
C PHE A 488 23.45 11.06 -26.20
N ILE A 489 23.74 11.81 -25.11
CA ILE A 489 22.73 12.64 -24.44
C ILE A 489 22.35 13.83 -25.34
N ILE A 490 23.34 14.55 -25.88
CA ILE A 490 23.04 15.69 -26.77
C ILE A 490 22.41 15.26 -28.10
N ALA A 491 22.61 14.02 -28.52
CA ALA A 491 21.94 13.43 -29.68
C ALA A 491 20.45 13.12 -29.42
N GLN A 492 19.98 13.15 -28.19
CA GLN A 492 18.56 13.01 -27.87
C GLN A 492 17.79 14.29 -28.25
N PRO A 493 16.49 14.18 -28.60
CA PRO A 493 15.67 15.32 -29.01
C PRO A 493 15.65 16.51 -28.04
N GLN A 494 15.74 16.23 -26.72
CA GLN A 494 15.73 17.25 -25.68
C GLN A 494 17.04 17.27 -24.88
N GLY A 495 18.11 16.61 -25.38
CA GLY A 495 19.39 16.54 -24.69
C GLY A 495 19.25 16.00 -23.25
N TYR A 496 19.79 16.73 -22.29
CA TYR A 496 19.73 16.37 -20.87
C TYR A 496 18.32 16.38 -20.26
N GLU A 497 17.38 17.13 -20.86
CA GLU A 497 15.98 17.19 -20.41
C GLU A 497 15.13 16.04 -20.99
N THR A 498 15.72 15.13 -21.73
CA THR A 498 15.02 13.95 -22.26
C THR A 498 14.57 13.05 -21.11
N VAL A 499 13.26 12.76 -21.04
CA VAL A 499 12.67 11.81 -20.09
C VAL A 499 12.87 10.39 -20.61
N ILE A 500 13.51 9.54 -19.82
CA ILE A 500 14.00 8.22 -20.26
C ILE A 500 13.03 7.05 -20.07
N GLY A 501 11.78 7.31 -19.70
CA GLY A 501 10.77 6.27 -19.51
C GLY A 501 11.01 5.39 -18.28
N ASP A 502 10.14 4.39 -18.10
CA ASP A 502 10.24 3.47 -16.97
C ASP A 502 11.52 2.62 -17.05
N LYS A 503 12.33 2.67 -16.00
CA LYS A 503 13.61 1.96 -15.89
C LYS A 503 14.59 2.26 -17.04
N GLY A 504 14.45 3.39 -17.71
CA GLY A 504 15.33 3.75 -18.84
C GLY A 504 15.11 2.92 -20.10
N CYS A 505 13.90 2.41 -20.32
CA CYS A 505 13.57 1.51 -21.45
C CYS A 505 13.85 2.09 -22.85
N LEU A 506 14.05 3.41 -22.96
CA LEU A 506 14.40 4.10 -24.19
C LEU A 506 15.92 4.11 -24.48
N LEU A 507 16.75 3.63 -23.54
CA LEU A 507 18.21 3.62 -23.66
C LEU A 507 18.75 2.20 -23.80
N SER A 508 19.85 2.04 -24.54
CA SER A 508 20.58 0.77 -24.58
C SER A 508 21.21 0.46 -23.22
N GLY A 509 21.51 -0.82 -22.95
CA GLY A 509 22.17 -1.24 -21.70
C GLY A 509 23.46 -0.48 -21.43
N GLY A 510 24.28 -0.26 -22.46
CA GLY A 510 25.52 0.53 -22.37
C GLY A 510 25.30 2.00 -22.05
N GLN A 511 24.25 2.61 -22.61
CA GLN A 511 23.86 3.98 -22.29
C GLN A 511 23.38 4.11 -20.84
N GLN A 512 22.53 3.16 -20.38
CA GLN A 512 22.07 3.13 -18.98
C GLN A 512 23.26 3.03 -18.02
N GLN A 513 24.23 2.18 -18.34
CA GLN A 513 25.40 1.97 -17.50
C GLN A 513 26.32 3.18 -17.44
N ARG A 514 26.54 3.87 -18.58
CA ARG A 514 27.27 5.15 -18.59
C ARG A 514 26.61 6.22 -17.74
N LEU A 515 25.27 6.27 -17.68
CA LEU A 515 24.55 7.15 -16.77
C LEU A 515 24.75 6.75 -15.27
N ALA A 516 24.81 5.45 -14.96
CA ALA A 516 25.12 5.01 -13.60
C ALA A 516 26.56 5.36 -13.18
N ILE A 517 27.52 5.25 -14.12
CA ILE A 517 28.90 5.68 -13.90
C ILE A 517 28.97 7.19 -13.71
N ALA A 518 28.27 7.98 -14.54
CA ALA A 518 28.18 9.43 -14.37
C ALA A 518 27.62 9.83 -13.00
N ARG A 519 26.59 9.11 -12.52
CA ARG A 519 26.05 9.25 -11.17
C ARG A 519 27.08 8.99 -10.08
N ALA A 520 27.89 7.94 -10.22
CA ALA A 520 28.95 7.61 -9.28
C ALA A 520 30.13 8.60 -9.31
N LEU A 521 30.49 9.09 -10.50
CA LEU A 521 31.50 10.14 -10.70
C LEU A 521 31.08 11.44 -10.02
N LEU A 522 29.84 11.87 -10.21
CA LEU A 522 29.28 13.08 -9.62
C LEU A 522 29.26 13.01 -8.09
N LYS A 523 29.00 11.82 -7.55
CA LYS A 523 29.03 11.56 -6.09
C LYS A 523 30.42 11.76 -5.49
N ASN A 524 31.47 11.40 -6.21
CA ASN A 524 32.88 11.55 -5.85
C ASN A 524 33.25 10.94 -4.48
N ALA A 525 32.76 9.74 -4.20
CA ALA A 525 32.98 9.04 -2.93
C ALA A 525 34.38 8.37 -2.87
N PRO A 526 35.05 8.31 -1.69
CA PRO A 526 36.37 7.69 -1.53
C PRO A 526 36.35 6.16 -1.63
N ILE A 527 35.20 5.51 -1.38
CA ILE A 527 35.02 4.08 -1.51
C ILE A 527 34.08 3.80 -2.69
N LEU A 528 34.45 2.87 -3.55
CA LEU A 528 33.70 2.49 -4.75
C LEU A 528 33.36 0.99 -4.69
N LEU A 529 32.08 0.68 -4.81
CA LEU A 529 31.59 -0.70 -4.94
C LEU A 529 31.09 -0.94 -6.37
N LEU A 530 31.63 -1.96 -7.03
CA LEU A 530 31.29 -2.33 -8.40
C LEU A 530 30.71 -3.75 -8.40
N ASP A 531 29.46 -3.89 -8.81
CA ASP A 531 28.80 -5.19 -8.98
C ASP A 531 28.62 -5.47 -10.48
N GLU A 532 29.49 -6.29 -11.06
CA GLU A 532 29.47 -6.78 -12.46
C GLU A 532 29.07 -5.74 -13.53
N ALA A 533 29.78 -4.61 -13.54
CA ALA A 533 29.40 -3.43 -14.32
C ALA A 533 29.45 -3.55 -15.86
N THR A 534 29.65 -4.75 -16.46
CA THR A 534 29.90 -4.87 -17.92
C THR A 534 29.25 -6.06 -18.62
N SER A 535 28.30 -6.78 -18.01
CA SER A 535 27.61 -7.89 -18.66
C SER A 535 26.68 -7.42 -19.80
N SER A 536 26.71 -8.10 -20.96
CA SER A 536 25.78 -7.93 -22.09
C SER A 536 25.95 -6.67 -22.96
N LEU A 537 27.17 -6.18 -23.16
CA LEU A 537 27.46 -4.97 -23.94
C LEU A 537 28.16 -5.29 -25.27
N ASP A 538 27.98 -4.42 -26.26
CA ASP A 538 28.76 -4.41 -27.48
C ASP A 538 30.23 -3.99 -27.19
N SER A 539 31.17 -4.45 -28.01
CA SER A 539 32.61 -4.29 -27.78
C SER A 539 33.06 -2.81 -27.69
N GLU A 540 32.43 -1.89 -28.43
CA GLU A 540 32.76 -0.49 -28.38
C GLU A 540 32.28 0.20 -27.09
N SER A 541 31.01 -0.02 -26.72
CA SER A 541 30.47 0.45 -25.46
C SER A 541 31.22 -0.12 -24.26
N GLU A 542 31.65 -1.39 -24.32
CA GLU A 542 32.45 -2.01 -23.28
C GLU A 542 33.78 -1.28 -23.07
N LYS A 543 34.52 -0.95 -24.15
CA LYS A 543 35.78 -0.22 -24.06
C LYS A 543 35.61 1.16 -23.42
N GLN A 544 34.57 1.90 -23.80
CA GLN A 544 34.26 3.22 -23.23
C GLN A 544 33.93 3.10 -21.73
N ILE A 545 33.14 2.09 -21.34
CA ILE A 545 32.77 1.83 -19.95
C ILE A 545 34.00 1.43 -19.11
N GLN A 546 34.91 0.62 -19.66
CA GLN A 546 36.14 0.27 -18.96
C GLN A 546 37.02 1.49 -18.68
N VAL A 547 37.21 2.38 -19.65
CA VAL A 547 37.96 3.63 -19.46
C VAL A 547 37.28 4.53 -18.42
N ALA A 548 35.95 4.66 -18.47
CA ALA A 548 35.20 5.42 -17.48
C ALA A 548 35.33 4.83 -16.06
N LEU A 549 35.29 3.50 -15.93
CA LEU A 549 35.48 2.81 -14.65
C LEU A 549 36.92 2.95 -14.11
N GLN A 550 37.94 2.89 -14.97
CA GLN A 550 39.33 3.15 -14.59
C GLN A 550 39.50 4.58 -14.07
N THR A 551 38.91 5.56 -14.75
CA THR A 551 38.91 6.96 -14.32
C THR A 551 38.16 7.13 -12.99
N LEU A 552 37.03 6.45 -12.83
CA LEU A 552 36.25 6.45 -11.60
C LEU A 552 37.02 5.79 -10.44
N ALA A 553 37.81 4.73 -10.69
CA ALA A 553 38.57 3.98 -9.70
C ALA A 553 39.83 4.72 -9.20
N ALA A 554 40.40 5.63 -10.00
CA ALA A 554 41.66 6.28 -9.71
C ALA A 554 41.66 6.99 -8.34
N GLY A 555 42.62 6.62 -7.47
CA GLY A 555 42.81 7.20 -6.16
C GLY A 555 41.75 6.84 -5.10
N ARG A 556 40.90 5.84 -5.35
CA ARG A 556 39.83 5.40 -4.46
C ARG A 556 40.04 3.95 -4.02
N THR A 557 39.44 3.59 -2.89
CA THR A 557 39.35 2.19 -2.48
C THR A 557 38.24 1.53 -3.29
N VAL A 558 38.55 0.50 -4.06
CA VAL A 558 37.63 -0.18 -4.98
C VAL A 558 37.39 -1.61 -4.54
N ILE A 559 36.12 -2.00 -4.40
CA ILE A 559 35.74 -3.40 -4.21
C ILE A 559 34.83 -3.79 -5.38
N ALA A 560 35.30 -4.69 -6.22
CA ALA A 560 34.60 -5.13 -7.42
C ALA A 560 34.23 -6.60 -7.34
N ILE A 561 32.99 -6.96 -7.66
CA ILE A 561 32.65 -8.34 -7.99
C ILE A 561 33.08 -8.58 -9.43
N ALA A 562 34.06 -9.46 -9.60
CA ALA A 562 34.67 -9.69 -10.89
C ALA A 562 34.11 -10.96 -11.56
N HIS A 563 33.48 -10.77 -12.71
CA HIS A 563 33.08 -11.85 -13.63
C HIS A 563 33.83 -11.76 -14.97
N ARG A 564 34.66 -10.73 -15.15
CA ARG A 564 35.50 -10.55 -16.35
C ARG A 564 36.98 -10.54 -15.99
N LEU A 565 37.79 -11.12 -16.89
CA LEU A 565 39.22 -11.21 -16.74
C LEU A 565 39.90 -9.83 -16.59
N SER A 566 39.42 -8.83 -17.36
CA SER A 566 39.95 -7.47 -17.30
C SER A 566 39.83 -6.84 -15.91
N THR A 567 38.71 -7.06 -15.20
CA THR A 567 38.50 -6.57 -13.84
C THR A 567 39.44 -7.30 -12.84
N ILE A 568 39.67 -8.58 -13.05
CA ILE A 568 40.55 -9.39 -12.21
C ILE A 568 42.01 -8.97 -12.38
N LEU A 569 42.46 -8.76 -13.64
CA LEU A 569 43.83 -8.37 -13.96
C LEU A 569 44.19 -6.96 -13.49
N SER A 570 43.20 -6.07 -13.38
CA SER A 570 43.40 -4.68 -12.94
C SER A 570 43.38 -4.52 -11.41
N ALA A 571 43.01 -5.55 -10.66
CA ALA A 571 42.95 -5.50 -9.20
C ALA A 571 44.32 -5.69 -8.53
N ASP A 572 44.58 -4.89 -7.48
CA ASP A 572 45.78 -5.05 -6.66
C ASP A 572 45.76 -6.36 -5.87
N GLN A 573 44.57 -6.77 -5.43
CA GLN A 573 44.34 -7.99 -4.67
C GLN A 573 43.09 -8.71 -5.14
N ILE A 574 43.15 -10.04 -5.18
CA ILE A 574 42.00 -10.89 -5.51
C ILE A 574 41.62 -11.65 -4.24
N VAL A 575 40.36 -11.62 -3.89
CA VAL A 575 39.77 -12.36 -2.77
C VAL A 575 38.87 -13.46 -3.34
N VAL A 576 39.30 -14.69 -3.18
CA VAL A 576 38.60 -15.87 -3.68
C VAL A 576 37.66 -16.40 -2.60
N MET A 577 36.36 -16.40 -2.92
CA MET A 577 35.30 -16.82 -2.00
C MET A 577 34.64 -18.12 -2.46
N ASP A 578 34.34 -18.98 -1.50
CA ASP A 578 33.53 -20.17 -1.72
C ASP A 578 32.71 -20.49 -0.47
N GLN A 579 31.42 -20.75 -0.67
CA GLN A 579 30.47 -21.09 0.40
C GLN A 579 30.51 -20.14 1.62
N GLY A 580 30.68 -18.85 1.37
CA GLY A 580 30.74 -17.83 2.42
C GLY A 580 32.08 -17.65 3.12
N HIS A 581 33.11 -18.40 2.72
CA HIS A 581 34.47 -18.33 3.28
C HIS A 581 35.46 -17.74 2.27
N ILE A 582 36.48 -17.04 2.77
CA ILE A 582 37.65 -16.71 1.98
C ILE A 582 38.54 -17.98 1.89
N LYS A 583 38.86 -18.38 0.68
CA LYS A 583 39.77 -19.50 0.41
C LYS A 583 41.20 -19.04 0.17
N GLU A 584 41.37 -17.99 -0.61
CA GLU A 584 42.66 -17.47 -1.04
C GLU A 584 42.60 -15.94 -1.15
N ILE A 585 43.69 -15.27 -0.84
CA ILE A 585 43.94 -13.86 -1.10
C ILE A 585 45.34 -13.72 -1.69
N GLY A 586 45.49 -12.87 -2.70
CA GLY A 586 46.78 -12.57 -3.33
C GLY A 586 46.62 -11.84 -4.65
N THR A 587 47.72 -11.55 -5.30
CA THR A 587 47.72 -11.00 -6.67
C THR A 587 47.38 -12.09 -7.69
N HIS A 588 47.01 -11.70 -8.89
CA HIS A 588 46.72 -12.64 -9.99
C HIS A 588 47.86 -13.66 -10.21
N ARG A 589 49.10 -13.17 -10.23
CA ARG A 589 50.26 -14.00 -10.45
C ARG A 589 50.51 -15.01 -9.32
N GLU A 590 50.50 -14.55 -8.07
CA GLU A 590 50.66 -15.40 -6.90
C GLU A 590 49.61 -16.53 -6.83
N LEU A 591 48.37 -16.21 -7.12
CA LEU A 591 47.25 -17.17 -7.05
C LEU A 591 47.29 -18.19 -8.18
N LEU A 592 47.78 -17.81 -9.36
CA LEU A 592 48.00 -18.74 -10.48
C LEU A 592 49.17 -19.73 -10.16
N GLU A 593 50.28 -19.24 -9.56
CA GLU A 593 51.43 -20.05 -9.19
C GLU A 593 51.08 -21.08 -8.09
N LYS A 594 50.18 -20.71 -7.14
CA LYS A 594 49.73 -21.61 -6.06
C LYS A 594 48.94 -22.82 -6.54
N SER A 595 48.44 -22.82 -7.78
CA SER A 595 47.62 -23.90 -8.37
C SER A 595 46.43 -24.33 -7.49
N GLY A 596 45.87 -23.38 -6.75
CA GLY A 596 44.79 -23.59 -5.78
C GLY A 596 43.40 -23.47 -6.32
N TYR A 597 42.48 -22.92 -5.52
CA TYR A 597 41.08 -22.73 -5.88
C TYR A 597 40.89 -21.68 -7.00
N TYR A 598 41.71 -20.61 -6.94
CA TYR A 598 41.71 -19.57 -7.96
C TYR A 598 42.08 -20.10 -9.36
N ARG A 599 43.15 -20.91 -9.45
CA ARG A 599 43.60 -21.51 -10.72
C ARG A 599 42.47 -22.33 -11.37
N ARG A 600 41.78 -23.15 -10.58
CA ARG A 600 40.66 -23.95 -11.06
C ARG A 600 39.50 -23.09 -11.58
N LEU A 601 39.18 -22.00 -10.89
CA LEU A 601 38.13 -21.05 -11.36
C LEU A 601 38.55 -20.34 -12.64
N TYR A 602 39.81 -19.93 -12.72
CA TYR A 602 40.40 -19.28 -13.89
C TYR A 602 40.34 -20.20 -15.10
N ASP A 603 40.81 -21.43 -14.98
CA ASP A 603 40.82 -22.42 -16.06
C ASP A 603 39.37 -22.75 -16.52
N MET A 604 38.44 -22.88 -15.62
CA MET A 604 37.04 -23.14 -15.98
C MET A 604 36.31 -21.96 -16.65
N GLN A 605 36.64 -20.72 -16.29
CA GLN A 605 35.92 -19.52 -16.81
C GLN A 605 36.61 -18.91 -18.02
N PHE A 606 37.93 -19.00 -18.14
CA PHE A 606 38.69 -18.20 -19.09
C PHE A 606 39.47 -19.03 -20.11
N HIS A 607 39.91 -20.25 -19.83
CA HIS A 607 40.55 -21.11 -20.85
C HIS A 607 39.60 -21.54 -21.97
N ARG A 608 38.33 -21.70 -21.70
CA ARG A 608 37.34 -21.98 -22.72
C ARG A 608 37.21 -20.85 -23.78
N HIS A 609 37.46 -19.61 -23.41
CA HIS A 609 37.43 -18.46 -24.31
C HIS A 609 38.70 -18.30 -25.16
N GLU A 610 39.85 -18.79 -24.70
CA GLU A 610 41.06 -18.78 -25.52
C GLU A 610 41.05 -19.92 -26.54
N GLU A 611 40.49 -21.07 -26.21
CA GLU A 611 40.27 -22.16 -27.19
C GLU A 611 39.24 -21.80 -28.25
N GLU A 612 38.16 -21.10 -27.92
CA GLU A 612 37.20 -20.62 -28.88
C GLU A 612 37.76 -19.52 -29.79
N LYS A 613 38.65 -18.66 -29.32
CA LYS A 613 39.34 -17.65 -30.15
C LYS A 613 40.45 -18.22 -31.02
N SER A 614 41.06 -19.33 -30.64
CA SER A 614 42.07 -20.03 -31.43
C SER A 614 41.48 -21.02 -32.44
N ALA A 615 40.17 -21.30 -32.32
CA ALA A 615 39.40 -22.13 -33.24
C ALA A 615 38.60 -21.30 -34.27
N GLU A 616 39.16 -20.15 -34.74
CA GLU A 616 38.67 -19.58 -35.97
C GLU A 616 39.02 -20.51 -37.14
N PRO A 617 38.06 -20.98 -37.95
CA PRO A 617 38.35 -21.92 -39.03
C PRO A 617 39.13 -21.21 -40.11
N GLY A 618 40.42 -21.54 -40.17
CA GLY A 618 41.19 -21.31 -41.40
C GLY A 618 40.48 -21.98 -42.55
N VAL A 619 40.07 -21.17 -43.52
CA VAL A 619 39.94 -21.48 -44.92
C VAL A 619 39.65 -22.97 -45.29
N LEU A 620 38.40 -23.29 -45.48
CA LEU A 620 37.98 -24.35 -46.42
C LEU A 620 37.27 -23.63 -47.60
N VAL A 621 38.08 -22.96 -48.44
CA VAL A 621 37.76 -22.77 -49.86
C VAL A 621 38.63 -23.77 -50.60
N ASP A 622 37.97 -24.74 -51.22
CA ASP A 622 38.32 -25.58 -52.33
C ASP A 622 37.93 -27.04 -52.07
N ALA A 623 36.69 -27.40 -52.39
CA ALA A 623 36.36 -28.69 -52.98
C ALA A 623 34.81 -28.80 -53.11
N LEU A 624 34.23 -28.19 -54.13
CA LEU A 624 33.07 -28.68 -54.87
C LEU A 624 32.98 -27.95 -56.22
N VAL A 625 33.68 -28.55 -57.22
CA VAL A 625 33.32 -28.46 -58.64
C VAL A 625 32.35 -29.58 -58.91
#